data_e0bdc5ae4c679f214325e2c9002f0ee8
#
_entry.id   e0bdc5ae4c679f214325e2c9002f0ee8
#
_cell.length_a   1.000
_cell.length_b   1.000
_cell.length_c   1.000
_cell.angle_alpha   90.00
_cell.angle_beta   90.00
_cell.angle_gamma   90.00
#
_symmetry.space_group_name_H-M   'P 1'
#
loop_
_entity.id
_entity.type
_entity.pdbx_description
1 polymer ?
#
loop_
_entity_poly.entity_id
_entity_poly.type
_entity_poly.pdbx_seq_one_letter_code
_entity_poly.pdbx_strand_id
1 'polypeptide(L)' 'MLVTTKEMFEKSMKENYAIGAFNVNNMEIIQAIVDAAAEEKSPVILQASSSAIKYARINYLMKMVEAATEEHPEIPVA' A
#
# COMPACT_ATOMS: atom_id res chain seq x y z
N MET A 1 -4.75 -6.15 -3.80
CA MET A 1 -5.02 -7.21 -2.81
C MET A 1 -4.09 -7.05 -1.62
N LEU A 2 -4.62 -7.22 -0.43
CA LEU A 2 -3.81 -7.14 0.79
C LEU A 2 -2.99 -8.42 0.96
N VAL A 3 -1.69 -8.27 1.18
CA VAL A 3 -0.77 -9.39 1.35
C VAL A 3 0.15 -9.12 2.54
N THR A 4 0.90 -10.12 2.97
CA THR A 4 1.91 -9.93 4.01
C THR A 4 3.22 -9.44 3.38
N THR A 5 4.00 -8.70 4.16
CA THR A 5 5.33 -8.25 3.72
C THR A 5 6.27 -9.43 3.50
N LYS A 6 6.09 -10.52 4.22
CA LYS A 6 6.91 -11.74 4.05
C LYS A 6 6.82 -12.28 2.63
N GLU A 7 5.60 -12.49 2.13
CA GLU A 7 5.38 -12.98 0.76
C GLU A 7 5.96 -12.02 -0.27
N MET A 8 5.73 -10.75 -0.06
CA MET A 8 6.18 -9.69 -0.94
C MET A 8 7.71 -9.65 -1.03
N PHE A 9 8.40 -9.73 0.10
CA PHE A 9 9.86 -9.73 0.14
C PHE A 9 10.47 -11.01 -0.42
N GLU A 10 9.87 -12.14 -0.16
CA GLU A 10 10.33 -13.42 -0.74
C GLU A 10 10.36 -13.33 -2.26
N LYS A 11 9.29 -12.82 -2.85
CA LYS A 11 9.21 -12.67 -4.31
C LYS A 11 10.20 -11.63 -4.83
N SER A 12 10.33 -10.49 -4.14
CA SER A 12 11.24 -9.43 -4.58
C SER A 12 12.70 -9.88 -4.54
N MET A 13 13.10 -10.64 -3.52
CA MET A 13 14.45 -11.18 -3.43
C MET A 13 14.71 -12.22 -4.50
N LYS A 14 13.74 -13.07 -4.78
CA LYS A 14 13.86 -14.12 -5.80
C LYS A 14 13.97 -13.54 -7.21
N GLU A 15 13.23 -12.48 -7.48
CA GLU A 15 13.18 -11.86 -8.81
C GLU A 15 14.06 -10.61 -8.93
N ASN A 16 14.81 -10.27 -7.90
CA ASN A 16 15.79 -9.18 -7.88
C ASN A 16 15.19 -7.79 -8.18
N TYR A 17 14.13 -7.40 -7.47
CA TYR A 17 13.61 -6.04 -7.54
C TYR A 17 13.37 -5.48 -6.13
N ALA A 18 13.29 -4.15 -6.05
CA ALA A 18 12.98 -3.45 -4.80
C ALA A 18 11.49 -3.10 -4.75
N ILE A 19 10.95 -3.00 -3.53
CA ILE A 19 9.55 -2.62 -3.31
C ILE A 19 9.53 -1.26 -2.63
N GLY A 20 8.77 -0.33 -3.21
CA GLY A 20 8.58 0.99 -2.60
C GLY A 20 7.69 0.91 -1.36
N ALA A 21 8.07 1.66 -0.33
CA ALA A 21 7.29 1.80 0.89
C ALA A 21 7.02 3.28 1.12
N PHE A 22 5.77 3.67 1.22
CA PHE A 22 5.36 5.07 1.22
C PHE A 22 4.49 5.40 2.42
N ASN A 23 4.76 6.54 3.05
CA ASN A 23 3.95 7.02 4.17
C ASN A 23 2.62 7.57 3.65
N VAL A 24 1.55 7.19 4.31
CA VAL A 24 0.20 7.64 3.97
C VAL A 24 -0.49 8.24 5.19
N ASN A 25 -1.27 9.29 4.99
CA ASN A 25 -2.04 9.91 6.07
C ASN A 25 -3.39 10.48 5.62
N ASN A 26 -3.70 10.41 4.32
CA ASN A 26 -4.99 10.87 3.81
C ASN A 26 -5.38 10.09 2.56
N MET A 27 -6.61 10.29 2.13
CA MET A 27 -7.19 9.60 1.00
C MET A 27 -6.45 9.88 -0.32
N GLU A 28 -6.10 11.14 -0.55
CA GLU A 28 -5.48 11.58 -1.79
C GLU A 28 -4.11 10.95 -2.00
N ILE A 29 -3.33 10.84 -0.93
CA ILE A 29 -2.01 10.20 -0.98
C ILE A 29 -2.16 8.71 -1.25
N ILE A 30 -3.10 8.04 -0.57
CA ILE A 30 -3.36 6.62 -0.79
C ILE A 30 -3.78 6.36 -2.24
N GLN A 31 -4.70 7.15 -2.76
CA GLN A 31 -5.15 7.05 -4.16
C GLN A 31 -3.98 7.22 -5.13
N ALA A 32 -3.17 8.25 -4.93
CA ALA A 32 -2.04 8.53 -5.81
C ALA A 32 -1.02 7.38 -5.83
N ILE A 33 -0.69 6.86 -4.66
CA ILE A 33 0.30 5.78 -4.55
C ILE A 33 -0.22 4.48 -5.18
N VAL A 34 -1.44 4.09 -4.85
CA VAL A 34 -1.98 2.82 -5.35
C VAL A 34 -2.30 2.90 -6.85
N ASP A 35 -2.79 4.04 -7.33
CA ASP A 35 -2.99 4.25 -8.76
C ASP A 35 -1.67 4.18 -9.53
N ALA A 36 -0.61 4.79 -9.01
CA ALA A 36 0.72 4.72 -9.63
C ALA A 36 1.27 3.30 -9.60
N ALA A 37 1.09 2.58 -8.50
CA ALA A 37 1.51 1.18 -8.40
C ALA A 37 0.78 0.30 -9.42
N ALA A 38 -0.50 0.54 -9.61
CA ALA A 38 -1.29 -0.18 -10.61
C ALA A 38 -0.82 0.12 -12.03
N GLU A 39 -0.54 1.39 -12.33
CA GLU A 39 -0.02 1.80 -13.63
C GLU A 39 1.31 1.14 -13.95
N GLU A 40 2.19 1.05 -12.96
CA GLU A 40 3.51 0.43 -13.10
C GLU A 40 3.48 -1.09 -12.88
N LYS A 41 2.33 -1.66 -12.55
CA LYS A 41 2.17 -3.09 -12.25
C LYS A 41 3.13 -3.55 -11.16
N SER A 42 3.28 -2.74 -10.12
CA SER A 42 4.24 -2.93 -9.04
C SER A 42 3.55 -3.17 -7.70
N PRO A 43 4.03 -4.11 -6.89
CA PRO A 43 3.57 -4.19 -5.50
C PRO A 43 4.02 -2.96 -4.72
N VAL A 44 3.31 -2.66 -3.63
CA VAL A 44 3.59 -1.46 -2.86
C VAL A 44 3.35 -1.70 -1.36
N ILE A 45 4.14 -1.05 -0.52
CA ILE A 45 3.95 -1.06 0.94
C ILE A 45 3.46 0.32 1.35
N LEU A 46 2.36 0.35 2.09
CA LEU A 46 1.82 1.58 2.68
C LEU A 46 2.20 1.62 4.16
N GLN A 47 2.73 2.74 4.60
CA GLN A 47 3.19 2.91 5.98
C GLN A 47 2.38 4.01 6.65
N ALA A 48 1.98 3.79 7.90
CA ALA A 48 1.30 4.81 8.69
C ALA A 48 2.06 5.03 10.00
N SER A 49 2.56 6.23 10.17
CA SER A 49 3.20 6.63 11.43
C SER A 49 2.15 6.85 12.52
N SER A 50 2.61 6.93 13.79
CA SER A 50 1.70 7.25 14.89
C SER A 50 1.02 8.62 14.68
N SER A 51 1.72 9.59 14.09
CA SER A 51 1.17 10.90 13.75
C SER A 51 0.07 10.78 12.69
N ALA A 52 0.28 9.96 11.67
CA ALA A 52 -0.72 9.72 10.63
C ALA A 52 -1.98 9.06 11.21
N ILE A 53 -1.80 8.11 12.12
CA ILE A 53 -2.91 7.43 12.78
C ILE A 53 -3.71 8.40 13.64
N LYS A 54 -3.05 9.30 14.37
CA LYS A 54 -3.71 10.33 15.16
C LYS A 54 -4.48 11.32 14.29
N TYR A 55 -3.89 11.70 13.15
CA TYR A 55 -4.51 12.64 12.22
C TYR A 55 -5.74 12.06 11.56
N ALA A 56 -5.62 10.90 10.93
CA ALA A 56 -6.67 10.31 10.10
C ALA A 56 -7.57 9.34 10.86
N ARG A 57 -7.13 8.84 12.01
CA ARG A 57 -7.74 7.76 12.80
C ARG A 57 -7.64 6.41 12.08
N ILE A 58 -7.33 5.38 12.84
CA ILE A 58 -7.00 4.05 12.29
C ILE A 58 -8.15 3.44 11.48
N ASN A 59 -9.38 3.61 11.92
CA ASN A 59 -10.51 3.03 11.21
C ASN A 59 -10.69 3.63 9.82
N TYR A 60 -10.49 4.95 9.68
CA TYR A 60 -10.56 5.61 8.39
C TYR A 60 -9.41 5.19 7.47
N LEU A 61 -8.19 5.11 8.02
CA LEU A 61 -7.04 4.63 7.24
C LEU A 61 -7.27 3.21 6.74
N MET A 62 -7.75 2.32 7.59
CA MET A 62 -8.02 0.93 7.21
C MET A 62 -9.05 0.85 6.10
N LYS A 63 -10.13 1.61 6.19
CA LYS A 63 -11.18 1.61 5.17
C LYS A 63 -10.71 2.21 3.86
N MET A 64 -9.87 3.25 3.91
CA MET A 64 -9.28 3.85 2.72
C MET A 64 -8.35 2.87 2.00
N VAL A 65 -7.54 2.12 2.76
CA VAL A 65 -6.66 1.10 2.19
C VAL A 65 -7.49 -0.04 1.58
N GLU A 66 -8.54 -0.49 2.26
CA GLU A 66 -9.45 -1.49 1.72
C GLU A 66 -10.08 -1.03 0.40
N ALA A 67 -10.55 0.22 0.35
CA ALA A 67 -11.13 0.80 -0.87
C ALA A 67 -10.12 0.81 -2.01
N ALA A 68 -8.89 1.22 -1.75
CA ALA A 68 -7.84 1.25 -2.76
C ALA A 68 -7.53 -0.16 -3.30
N THR A 69 -7.49 -1.17 -2.42
CA THR A 69 -7.23 -2.54 -2.84
C THR A 69 -8.39 -3.13 -3.62
N GLU A 70 -9.61 -2.70 -3.34
CA GLU A 70 -10.80 -3.12 -4.11
C GLU A 70 -10.78 -2.55 -5.53
N GLU A 71 -10.30 -1.32 -5.70
CA GLU A 71 -10.18 -0.70 -7.03
C GLU A 71 -9.07 -1.34 -7.87
N HIS A 72 -8.02 -1.84 -7.24
CA HIS A 72 -6.86 -2.45 -7.91
C HIS A 72 -6.54 -3.82 -7.31
N PRO A 73 -7.43 -4.82 -7.49
CA PRO A 73 -7.24 -6.11 -6.85
C PRO A 73 -6.05 -6.91 -7.36
N GLU A 74 -5.50 -6.53 -8.52
CA GLU A 74 -4.34 -7.19 -9.13
C GLU A 74 -3.01 -6.78 -8.51
N ILE A 75 -2.99 -5.68 -7.73
CA ILE A 75 -1.75 -5.16 -7.16
C ILE A 75 -1.59 -5.62 -5.71
N PRO A 76 -0.49 -6.31 -5.37
CA PRO A 76 -0.20 -6.65 -3.97
C PRO A 76 0.09 -5.40 -3.15
N VAL A 77 -0.63 -5.24 -2.03
CA VAL A 77 -0.48 -4.11 -1.11
C VAL A 77 -0.25 -4.64 0.31
N ALA A 78 0.76 -4.14 0.97
CA ALA A 78 1.05 -4.48 2.36
C ALA A 78 1.18 -3.24 3.24
#